data_baca316d38bb6fe164337dd97596e774
#
_entry.id   baca316d38bb6fe164337dd97596e774
#
_cell.length_a   1.000
_cell.length_b   1.000
_cell.length_c   1.000
_cell.angle_alpha   90.00
_cell.angle_beta   90.00
_cell.angle_gamma   90.00
#
_symmetry.space_group_name_H-M   'P 1'
#
loop_
_entity.id
_entity.type
_entity.pdbx_description
1 polymer ?
#
loop_
_entity_poly.entity_id
_entity_poly.type
_entity_poly.pdbx_seq_one_letter_code
_entity_poly.pdbx_strand_id
1 'polypeptide(L)'
;MEILLMSYLAGTKAIVEKYLSKMTDKKITFIPTAGNVEEYTGFIDEGVGMLKELGYEIEIVDIAKYEEEVLKDKFLKAECICISGGNTFYLLQELKRKNLTEFLSSRIKEGMFYMGESAGAMIMSKDIAYSQIMDDKNVATELRDYFGLNVFKYYILPHMGEYPFEETAQETLDFYKDKIDLIPINNSEAVLVKDDGYKIVKEMESE
;
A
#
# COMPACT_ATOMS: atom_id res chain seq x y z
N MET A 1 -14.95 -6.96 5.10
CA MET A 1 -13.71 -6.44 4.47
C MET A 1 -12.71 -6.07 5.58
N GLU A 2 -11.47 -6.54 5.51
CA GLU A 2 -10.40 -6.14 6.44
C GLU A 2 -9.16 -5.71 5.63
N ILE A 3 -8.61 -4.54 5.91
CA ILE A 3 -7.48 -3.94 5.18
C ILE A 3 -6.48 -3.39 6.20
N LEU A 4 -5.19 -3.56 5.95
CA LEU A 4 -4.12 -2.99 6.76
C LEU A 4 -3.30 -2.02 5.91
N LEU A 5 -3.30 -0.73 6.28
CA LEU A 5 -2.57 0.33 5.59
C LEU A 5 -1.47 0.87 6.50
N MET A 6 -0.24 0.83 6.03
CA MET A 6 0.95 1.12 6.81
C MET A 6 1.78 2.22 6.15
N SER A 7 2.53 2.93 6.95
CA SER A 7 3.59 3.81 6.47
C SER A 7 4.80 2.98 6.02
N TYR A 8 5.26 2.06 6.88
CA TYR A 8 6.42 1.23 6.66
C TYR A 8 6.16 -0.20 7.14
N LEU A 9 6.25 -1.16 6.22
CA LEU A 9 5.87 -2.56 6.46
C LEU A 9 6.75 -3.20 7.55
N ALA A 10 8.07 -3.07 7.45
CA ALA A 10 8.98 -3.67 8.42
C ALA A 10 8.90 -3.03 9.82
N GLY A 11 8.41 -1.80 9.92
CA GLY A 11 8.19 -1.08 11.18
C GLY A 11 6.92 -1.48 11.94
N THR A 12 6.12 -2.43 11.41
CA THR A 12 4.80 -2.82 11.96
C THR A 12 4.66 -4.33 12.13
N LYS A 13 5.75 -5.03 12.48
CA LYS A 13 5.84 -6.51 12.51
C LYS A 13 4.76 -7.17 13.37
N ALA A 14 4.57 -6.73 14.62
CA ALA A 14 3.58 -7.35 15.52
C ALA A 14 2.14 -7.06 15.08
N ILE A 15 1.89 -5.89 14.48
CA ILE A 15 0.59 -5.54 13.89
C ILE A 15 0.29 -6.47 12.70
N VAL A 16 1.27 -6.65 11.80
CA VAL A 16 1.17 -7.52 10.62
C VAL A 16 0.97 -8.98 11.04
N GLU A 17 1.73 -9.49 12.00
CA GLU A 17 1.58 -10.84 12.53
C GLU A 17 0.15 -11.08 13.03
N LYS A 18 -0.37 -10.17 13.85
CA LYS A 18 -1.74 -10.25 14.37
C LYS A 18 -2.79 -10.18 13.25
N TYR A 19 -2.57 -9.35 12.24
CA TYR A 19 -3.47 -9.23 11.09
C TYR A 19 -3.50 -10.52 10.27
N LEU A 20 -2.34 -11.03 9.92
CA LEU A 20 -2.17 -12.23 9.11
C LEU A 20 -2.52 -13.54 9.85
N SER A 21 -2.58 -13.53 11.19
CA SER A 21 -2.97 -14.73 11.98
C SER A 21 -4.37 -15.26 11.64
N LYS A 22 -5.18 -14.47 10.95
CA LYS A 22 -6.53 -14.82 10.49
C LYS A 22 -6.55 -15.55 9.15
N MET A 23 -5.45 -15.54 8.42
CA MET A 23 -5.34 -16.21 7.13
C MET A 23 -5.29 -17.74 7.30
N THR A 24 -5.83 -18.42 6.32
CA THR A 24 -5.78 -19.89 6.25
C THR A 24 -4.57 -20.38 5.48
N ASP A 25 -4.14 -19.63 4.47
CA ASP A 25 -2.95 -19.89 3.68
C ASP A 25 -1.72 -19.14 4.27
N LYS A 26 -0.54 -19.67 4.03
CA LYS A 26 0.74 -19.06 4.41
C LYS A 26 1.44 -18.41 3.22
N LYS A 27 0.69 -18.10 2.17
CA LYS A 27 1.23 -17.47 0.96
C LYS A 27 0.71 -16.05 0.79
N ILE A 28 1.64 -15.12 0.53
CA ILE A 28 1.35 -13.71 0.25
C ILE A 28 1.82 -13.37 -1.16
N THR A 29 0.92 -12.80 -1.97
CA THR A 29 1.29 -12.19 -3.26
C THR A 29 1.81 -10.77 -2.99
N PHE A 30 3.11 -10.59 -3.14
CA PHE A 30 3.78 -9.31 -2.87
C PHE A 30 4.05 -8.55 -4.17
N ILE A 31 3.61 -7.30 -4.25
CA ILE A 31 3.67 -6.46 -5.44
C ILE A 31 4.66 -5.31 -5.21
N PRO A 32 5.91 -5.39 -5.73
CA PRO A 32 6.93 -4.35 -5.56
C PRO A 32 6.88 -3.25 -6.63
N THR A 33 5.91 -3.24 -7.51
CA THR A 33 5.87 -2.45 -8.75
C THR A 33 6.10 -0.95 -8.52
N ALA A 34 5.59 -0.39 -7.41
CA ALA A 34 5.80 1.03 -7.07
C ALA A 34 7.28 1.41 -6.95
N GLY A 35 8.13 0.47 -6.55
CA GLY A 35 9.57 0.64 -6.38
C GLY A 35 10.38 0.63 -7.68
N ASN A 36 9.79 0.28 -8.83
CA ASN A 36 10.54 0.11 -10.09
C ASN A 36 11.21 1.40 -10.60
N VAL A 37 10.76 2.56 -10.16
CA VAL A 37 11.26 3.89 -10.55
C VAL A 37 12.01 4.59 -9.43
N GLU A 38 12.20 3.93 -8.29
CA GLU A 38 12.91 4.46 -7.15
C GLU A 38 14.40 4.12 -7.20
N GLU A 39 15.25 5.05 -6.77
CA GLU A 39 16.70 4.83 -6.65
C GLU A 39 17.05 3.90 -5.48
N TYR A 40 16.27 3.94 -4.40
CA TYR A 40 16.41 3.12 -3.21
C TYR A 40 15.22 2.20 -3.03
N THR A 41 15.48 0.91 -2.93
CA THR A 41 14.44 -0.14 -2.79
C THR A 41 14.68 -1.09 -1.60
N GLY A 42 15.59 -0.74 -0.68
CA GLY A 42 15.92 -1.57 0.49
C GLY A 42 14.71 -1.92 1.36
N PHE A 43 13.73 -1.01 1.44
CA PHE A 43 12.47 -1.25 2.16
C PHE A 43 11.67 -2.45 1.63
N ILE A 44 11.79 -2.79 0.34
CA ILE A 44 11.16 -3.98 -0.26
C ILE A 44 11.78 -5.26 0.33
N ASP A 45 13.11 -5.32 0.37
CA ASP A 45 13.81 -6.48 0.92
C ASP A 45 13.57 -6.63 2.42
N GLU A 46 13.51 -5.53 3.15
CA GLU A 46 13.19 -5.49 4.59
C GLU A 46 11.76 -6.00 4.85
N GLY A 47 10.78 -5.53 4.08
CA GLY A 47 9.39 -5.98 4.18
C GLY A 47 9.23 -7.46 3.84
N VAL A 48 9.83 -7.91 2.73
CA VAL A 48 9.84 -9.33 2.33
C VAL A 48 10.55 -10.19 3.37
N GLY A 49 11.67 -9.73 3.91
CA GLY A 49 12.43 -10.41 4.97
C GLY A 49 11.57 -10.61 6.21
N MET A 50 10.93 -9.55 6.69
CA MET A 50 10.03 -9.59 7.84
C MET A 50 8.86 -10.57 7.65
N LEU A 51 8.21 -10.58 6.49
CA LEU A 51 7.12 -11.51 6.20
C LEU A 51 7.59 -12.98 6.17
N LYS A 52 8.80 -13.24 5.65
CA LYS A 52 9.41 -14.57 5.69
C LYS A 52 9.76 -15.01 7.12
N GLU A 53 10.26 -14.11 7.96
CA GLU A 53 10.49 -14.38 9.39
C GLU A 53 9.20 -14.75 10.13
N LEU A 54 8.06 -14.19 9.74
CA LEU A 54 6.73 -14.54 10.24
C LEU A 54 6.20 -15.88 9.68
N GLY A 55 6.98 -16.56 8.83
CA GLY A 55 6.67 -17.89 8.31
C GLY A 55 5.77 -17.89 7.07
N TYR A 56 5.71 -16.79 6.32
CA TYR A 56 4.95 -16.72 5.08
C TYR A 56 5.82 -17.01 3.85
N GLU A 57 5.25 -17.72 2.88
CA GLU A 57 5.79 -17.84 1.52
C GLU A 57 5.45 -16.58 0.73
N ILE A 58 6.44 -15.98 0.08
CA ILE A 58 6.26 -14.73 -0.66
C ILE A 58 6.37 -14.99 -2.17
N GLU A 59 5.27 -14.80 -2.88
CA GLU A 59 5.25 -14.76 -4.34
C GLU A 59 5.41 -13.32 -4.82
N ILE A 60 6.56 -13.00 -5.40
CA ILE A 60 6.82 -11.67 -5.97
C ILE A 60 6.13 -11.55 -7.33
N VAL A 61 5.24 -10.56 -7.46
CA VAL A 61 4.49 -10.31 -8.70
C VAL A 61 4.62 -8.83 -9.08
N ASP A 62 5.53 -8.54 -9.99
CA ASP A 62 5.68 -7.19 -10.56
C ASP A 62 4.67 -6.99 -11.69
N ILE A 63 3.69 -6.09 -11.49
CA ILE A 63 2.61 -5.81 -12.45
C ILE A 63 3.17 -5.40 -13.82
N ALA A 64 4.27 -4.68 -13.85
CA ALA A 64 4.88 -4.21 -15.10
C ALA A 64 5.37 -5.36 -16.00
N LYS A 65 5.67 -6.53 -15.43
CA LYS A 65 6.31 -7.67 -16.13
C LYS A 65 5.36 -8.75 -16.63
N TYR A 66 4.08 -8.72 -16.24
CA TYR A 66 3.12 -9.76 -16.61
C TYR A 66 2.00 -9.21 -17.48
N GLU A 67 1.39 -10.08 -18.27
CA GLU A 67 0.17 -9.76 -19.00
C GLU A 67 -1.06 -9.75 -18.08
N GLU A 68 -2.08 -8.99 -18.46
CA GLU A 68 -3.31 -8.77 -17.70
C GLU A 68 -3.96 -10.08 -17.22
N GLU A 69 -4.12 -11.03 -18.13
CA GLU A 69 -4.75 -12.35 -17.88
C GLU A 69 -4.00 -13.13 -16.78
N VAL A 70 -2.66 -13.11 -16.84
CA VAL A 70 -1.80 -13.79 -15.87
C VAL A 70 -1.93 -13.13 -14.49
N LEU A 71 -1.98 -11.80 -14.44
CA LEU A 71 -2.15 -11.04 -13.21
C LEU A 71 -3.51 -11.32 -12.56
N LYS A 72 -4.57 -11.30 -13.37
CA LYS A 72 -5.92 -11.62 -12.87
C LYS A 72 -6.02 -13.05 -12.33
N ASP A 73 -5.43 -14.03 -13.01
CA ASP A 73 -5.40 -15.41 -12.51
C ASP A 73 -4.66 -15.54 -11.18
N LYS A 74 -3.49 -14.88 -11.04
CA LYS A 74 -2.74 -14.85 -9.78
C LYS A 74 -3.55 -14.20 -8.65
N PHE A 75 -4.17 -13.05 -8.91
CA PHE A 75 -4.92 -12.31 -7.90
C PHE A 75 -6.26 -12.98 -7.54
N LEU A 76 -6.84 -13.79 -8.44
CA LEU A 76 -7.99 -14.63 -8.11
C LEU A 76 -7.64 -15.74 -7.12
N LYS A 77 -6.42 -16.27 -7.20
CA LYS A 77 -5.92 -17.33 -6.32
C LYS A 77 -5.32 -16.81 -5.01
N ALA A 78 -5.02 -15.51 -4.94
CA ALA A 78 -4.43 -14.91 -3.75
C ALA A 78 -5.45 -14.77 -2.61
N GLU A 79 -5.11 -15.30 -1.42
CA GLU A 79 -5.82 -14.98 -0.19
C GLU A 79 -5.41 -13.59 0.34
N CYS A 80 -4.14 -13.21 0.14
CA CYS A 80 -3.60 -11.92 0.56
C CYS A 80 -2.73 -11.29 -0.54
N ILE A 81 -2.95 -10.00 -0.77
CA ILE A 81 -2.09 -9.15 -1.58
C ILE A 81 -1.43 -8.11 -0.68
N CYS A 82 -0.10 -7.98 -0.80
CA CYS A 82 0.68 -6.93 -0.17
C CYS A 82 1.30 -6.04 -1.26
N ILE A 83 0.94 -4.75 -1.31
CA ILE A 83 1.55 -3.77 -2.22
C ILE A 83 2.56 -2.93 -1.44
N SER A 84 3.81 -2.91 -1.91
CA SER A 84 4.90 -2.16 -1.28
C SER A 84 4.82 -0.65 -1.48
N GLY A 85 5.70 0.05 -0.80
CA GLY A 85 6.03 1.45 -1.05
C GLY A 85 6.72 1.68 -2.39
N GLY A 86 7.02 2.95 -2.67
CA GLY A 86 7.59 3.48 -3.89
C GLY A 86 6.69 4.58 -4.47
N ASN A 87 6.73 4.82 -5.76
CA ASN A 87 6.01 5.89 -6.43
C ASN A 87 4.53 5.54 -6.67
N THR A 88 3.64 6.32 -6.06
CA THR A 88 2.18 6.09 -6.13
C THR A 88 1.61 6.31 -7.54
N PHE A 89 2.16 7.27 -8.29
CA PHE A 89 1.69 7.54 -9.67
C PHE A 89 2.11 6.44 -10.63
N TYR A 90 3.34 5.93 -10.50
CA TYR A 90 3.80 4.81 -11.31
C TYR A 90 3.00 3.53 -11.02
N LEU A 91 2.74 3.26 -9.74
CA LEU A 91 1.88 2.14 -9.35
C LEU A 91 0.49 2.25 -10.00
N LEU A 92 -0.15 3.42 -9.93
CA LEU A 92 -1.46 3.64 -10.54
C LEU A 92 -1.42 3.48 -12.05
N GLN A 93 -0.37 3.99 -12.72
CA GLN A 93 -0.17 3.80 -14.15
C GLN A 93 -0.17 2.32 -14.54
N GLU A 94 0.64 1.50 -13.84
CA GLU A 94 0.75 0.08 -14.15
C GLU A 94 -0.55 -0.68 -13.86
N LEU A 95 -1.25 -0.35 -12.77
CA LEU A 95 -2.58 -0.90 -12.48
C LEU A 95 -3.59 -0.57 -13.59
N LYS A 96 -3.62 0.67 -14.08
CA LYS A 96 -4.51 1.09 -15.18
C LYS A 96 -4.14 0.45 -16.50
N ARG A 97 -2.85 0.41 -16.83
CA ARG A 97 -2.34 -0.21 -18.06
C ARG A 97 -2.73 -1.68 -18.19
N LYS A 98 -2.89 -2.36 -17.05
CA LYS A 98 -3.28 -3.78 -16.96
C LYS A 98 -4.75 -3.98 -16.57
N ASN A 99 -5.59 -2.93 -16.62
CA ASN A 99 -7.02 -2.99 -16.27
C ASN A 99 -7.30 -3.64 -14.90
N LEU A 100 -6.44 -3.35 -13.91
CA LEU A 100 -6.50 -4.00 -12.60
C LEU A 100 -7.18 -3.16 -11.50
N THR A 101 -7.43 -1.87 -11.72
CA THR A 101 -7.98 -1.00 -10.68
C THR A 101 -9.35 -1.46 -10.17
N GLU A 102 -10.31 -1.66 -11.06
CA GLU A 102 -11.64 -2.16 -10.71
C GLU A 102 -11.59 -3.60 -10.23
N PHE A 103 -10.75 -4.44 -10.86
CA PHE A 103 -10.58 -5.83 -10.50
C PHE A 103 -10.10 -5.98 -9.05
N LEU A 104 -9.01 -5.30 -8.67
CA LEU A 104 -8.48 -5.31 -7.30
C LEU A 104 -9.48 -4.73 -6.30
N SER A 105 -10.10 -3.59 -6.64
CA SER A 105 -11.14 -2.99 -5.80
C SER A 105 -12.26 -3.98 -5.48
N SER A 106 -12.72 -4.73 -6.47
CA SER A 106 -13.77 -5.76 -6.29
C SER A 106 -13.28 -6.90 -5.40
N ARG A 107 -12.08 -7.45 -5.66
CA ARG A 107 -11.51 -8.53 -4.87
C ARG A 107 -11.34 -8.17 -3.38
N ILE A 108 -10.86 -6.94 -3.10
CA ILE A 108 -10.72 -6.44 -1.74
C ILE A 108 -12.09 -6.32 -1.06
N LYS A 109 -13.09 -5.77 -1.74
CA LYS A 109 -14.47 -5.65 -1.23
C LYS A 109 -15.12 -7.02 -0.98
N GLU A 110 -14.78 -8.03 -1.76
CA GLU A 110 -15.22 -9.42 -1.59
C GLU A 110 -14.54 -10.14 -0.41
N GLY A 111 -13.54 -9.54 0.22
CA GLY A 111 -12.92 -10.05 1.45
C GLY A 111 -11.51 -10.59 1.30
N MET A 112 -10.85 -10.41 0.15
CA MET A 112 -9.42 -10.67 0.01
C MET A 112 -8.64 -9.82 1.02
N PHE A 113 -7.67 -10.41 1.73
CA PHE A 113 -6.79 -9.67 2.61
C PHE A 113 -5.91 -8.71 1.81
N TYR A 114 -5.84 -7.46 2.26
CA TYR A 114 -5.02 -6.45 1.62
C TYR A 114 -4.11 -5.78 2.63
N MET A 115 -2.83 -5.71 2.29
CA MET A 115 -1.84 -4.89 2.99
C MET A 115 -1.24 -3.88 2.02
N GLY A 116 -1.17 -2.63 2.43
CA GLY A 116 -0.54 -1.56 1.64
C GLY A 116 0.46 -0.79 2.46
N GLU A 117 1.69 -0.68 1.94
CA GLU A 117 2.75 0.15 2.50
C GLU A 117 2.89 1.43 1.67
N SER A 118 2.91 2.61 2.31
CA SER A 118 3.16 3.90 1.66
C SER A 118 2.33 4.07 0.37
N ALA A 119 2.91 3.99 -0.83
CA ALA A 119 2.20 4.01 -2.11
C ALA A 119 1.05 2.99 -2.15
N GLY A 120 1.26 1.76 -1.64
CA GLY A 120 0.22 0.73 -1.52
C GLY A 120 -0.91 1.12 -0.56
N ALA A 121 -0.64 1.98 0.44
CA ALA A 121 -1.69 2.53 1.30
C ALA A 121 -2.42 3.71 0.62
N MET A 122 -1.66 4.60 -0.04
CA MET A 122 -2.20 5.80 -0.68
C MET A 122 -3.12 5.48 -1.86
N ILE A 123 -2.82 4.41 -2.63
CA ILE A 123 -3.61 3.99 -3.80
C ILE A 123 -5.06 3.59 -3.44
N MET A 124 -5.34 3.27 -2.17
CA MET A 124 -6.66 2.86 -1.70
C MET A 124 -7.70 3.99 -1.69
N SER A 125 -7.25 5.24 -1.69
CA SER A 125 -8.09 6.43 -1.74
C SER A 125 -8.82 6.59 -3.07
N LYS A 126 -9.78 7.53 -3.10
CA LYS A 126 -10.50 7.88 -4.32
C LYS A 126 -9.60 8.54 -5.36
N ASP A 127 -8.66 9.35 -4.92
CA ASP A 127 -7.77 10.15 -5.78
C ASP A 127 -6.40 10.27 -5.14
N ILE A 128 -5.34 10.10 -5.93
CA ILE A 128 -3.97 10.14 -5.43
C ILE A 128 -3.25 11.47 -5.70
N ALA A 129 -3.94 12.50 -6.22
CA ALA A 129 -3.31 13.79 -6.55
C ALA A 129 -2.63 14.45 -5.34
N TYR A 130 -3.05 14.13 -4.13
CA TYR A 130 -2.44 14.66 -2.90
C TYR A 130 -1.01 14.15 -2.67
N SER A 131 -0.60 13.04 -3.28
CA SER A 131 0.75 12.49 -3.14
C SER A 131 1.82 13.27 -3.91
N GLN A 132 1.43 14.22 -4.77
CA GLN A 132 2.36 14.92 -5.67
C GLN A 132 3.43 15.78 -4.99
N ILE A 133 3.30 16.04 -3.68
CA ILE A 133 4.33 16.72 -2.88
C ILE A 133 5.41 15.72 -2.42
N MET A 134 5.01 14.44 -2.25
CA MET A 134 5.89 13.37 -1.79
C MET A 134 6.49 12.56 -2.95
N ASP A 135 5.72 12.37 -4.03
CA ASP A 135 6.06 11.52 -5.17
C ASP A 135 6.19 12.32 -6.46
N ASP A 136 7.20 12.02 -7.28
CA ASP A 136 7.31 12.61 -8.62
C ASP A 136 6.31 11.95 -9.59
N LYS A 137 5.27 12.71 -9.95
CA LYS A 137 4.26 12.27 -10.94
C LYS A 137 4.79 12.13 -12.37
N ASN A 138 5.93 12.77 -12.68
CA ASN A 138 6.47 12.77 -14.06
C ASN A 138 7.05 11.42 -14.47
N VAL A 139 7.35 10.51 -13.53
CA VAL A 139 7.79 9.15 -13.84
C VAL A 139 6.66 8.28 -14.42
N ALA A 140 5.40 8.69 -14.24
CA ALA A 140 4.20 8.02 -14.76
C ALA A 140 3.70 8.70 -16.05
N THR A 141 4.50 8.66 -17.11
CA THR A 141 4.29 9.43 -18.36
C THR A 141 3.01 9.08 -19.12
N GLU A 142 2.47 7.88 -18.91
CA GLU A 142 1.24 7.40 -19.56
C GLU A 142 -0.01 7.60 -18.69
N LEU A 143 0.13 8.03 -17.44
CA LEU A 143 -1.00 8.25 -16.54
C LEU A 143 -1.84 9.45 -16.99
N ARG A 144 -3.17 9.27 -17.13
CA ARG A 144 -4.09 10.29 -17.66
C ARG A 144 -4.99 10.91 -16.61
N ASP A 145 -5.23 10.21 -15.53
CA ASP A 145 -6.02 10.68 -14.38
C ASP A 145 -5.49 10.02 -13.09
N TYR A 146 -5.87 10.56 -11.95
CA TYR A 146 -5.35 10.17 -10.64
C TYR A 146 -6.37 9.40 -9.78
N PHE A 147 -7.45 8.87 -10.38
CA PHE A 147 -8.42 8.06 -9.64
C PHE A 147 -7.80 6.75 -9.19
N GLY A 148 -7.71 6.57 -7.86
CA GLY A 148 -7.19 5.37 -7.20
C GLY A 148 -8.20 4.21 -7.15
N LEU A 149 -7.98 3.26 -6.24
CA LEU A 149 -8.86 2.08 -6.11
C LEU A 149 -10.23 2.41 -5.50
N ASN A 150 -10.37 3.55 -4.84
CA ASN A 150 -11.61 4.01 -4.20
C ASN A 150 -12.27 2.93 -3.30
N VAL A 151 -11.45 2.28 -2.50
CA VAL A 151 -11.87 1.27 -1.51
C VAL A 151 -11.95 1.87 -0.11
N PHE A 152 -11.12 2.85 0.18
CA PHE A 152 -11.09 3.56 1.45
C PHE A 152 -11.38 5.05 1.23
N LYS A 153 -12.34 5.58 1.98
CA LYS A 153 -12.83 6.95 1.77
C LYS A 153 -11.89 8.05 2.26
N TYR A 154 -10.97 7.70 3.17
CA TYR A 154 -9.97 8.62 3.72
C TYR A 154 -8.65 8.52 2.94
N TYR A 155 -7.75 9.44 3.22
CA TYR A 155 -6.46 9.57 2.55
C TYR A 155 -5.33 9.30 3.52
N ILE A 156 -4.59 8.24 3.33
CA ILE A 156 -3.43 7.93 4.18
C ILE A 156 -2.30 8.88 3.85
N LEU A 157 -1.77 9.54 4.89
CA LEU A 157 -0.54 10.33 4.80
C LEU A 157 0.56 9.60 5.57
N PRO A 158 1.43 8.84 4.87
CA PRO A 158 2.49 8.08 5.52
C PRO A 158 3.67 8.97 5.91
N HIS A 159 4.60 8.40 6.67
CA HIS A 159 5.91 8.95 7.01
C HIS A 159 5.89 10.26 7.82
N MET A 160 4.84 10.51 8.61
CA MET A 160 4.77 11.69 9.45
C MET A 160 5.92 11.73 10.47
N GLY A 161 6.78 12.75 10.34
CA GLY A 161 7.95 12.94 11.20
C GLY A 161 9.09 11.96 10.95
N GLU A 162 9.12 11.27 9.81
CA GLU A 162 10.09 10.23 9.49
C GLU A 162 11.02 10.61 8.33
N TYR A 163 12.33 10.49 8.55
CA TYR A 163 13.32 10.72 7.50
C TYR A 163 13.15 9.67 6.36
N PRO A 164 13.27 10.06 5.09
CA PRO A 164 13.57 11.40 4.55
C PRO A 164 12.33 12.25 4.23
N PHE A 165 11.12 11.85 4.67
CA PHE A 165 9.85 12.45 4.26
C PHE A 165 9.31 13.50 5.24
N GLU A 166 10.03 13.84 6.32
CA GLU A 166 9.57 14.76 7.37
C GLU A 166 9.00 16.08 6.81
N GLU A 167 9.75 16.71 5.89
CA GLU A 167 9.34 17.99 5.31
C GLU A 167 8.16 17.83 4.33
N THR A 168 8.25 16.87 3.41
CA THR A 168 7.21 16.66 2.38
C THR A 168 5.91 16.12 2.96
N ALA A 169 5.96 15.28 3.99
CA ALA A 169 4.77 14.83 4.70
C ALA A 169 4.10 15.99 5.46
N GLN A 170 4.88 16.83 6.14
CA GLN A 170 4.35 18.01 6.83
C GLN A 170 3.76 19.02 5.83
N GLU A 171 4.43 19.28 4.71
CA GLU A 171 3.91 20.16 3.65
C GLU A 171 2.60 19.62 3.08
N THR A 172 2.53 18.32 2.83
CA THR A 172 1.30 17.65 2.36
C THR A 172 0.15 17.83 3.37
N LEU A 173 0.43 17.61 4.66
CA LEU A 173 -0.56 17.82 5.71
C LEU A 173 -1.06 19.26 5.71
N ASP A 174 -0.16 20.23 5.73
CA ASP A 174 -0.52 21.66 5.79
C ASP A 174 -1.30 22.13 4.58
N PHE A 175 -0.98 21.60 3.40
CA PHE A 175 -1.68 21.96 2.16
C PHE A 175 -3.07 21.32 2.04
N TYR A 176 -3.24 20.09 2.52
CA TYR A 176 -4.45 19.31 2.25
C TYR A 176 -5.39 19.13 3.45
N LYS A 177 -4.99 19.42 4.70
CA LYS A 177 -5.78 19.18 5.94
C LYS A 177 -7.20 19.74 5.93
N ASP A 178 -7.44 20.86 5.21
CA ASP A 178 -8.75 21.49 5.10
C ASP A 178 -9.49 21.14 3.78
N LYS A 179 -8.91 20.25 2.96
CA LYS A 179 -9.44 19.91 1.62
C LYS A 179 -9.89 18.47 1.52
N ILE A 180 -9.22 17.57 2.23
CA ILE A 180 -9.50 16.13 2.23
C ILE A 180 -9.28 15.55 3.63
N ASP A 181 -9.93 14.43 3.93
CA ASP A 181 -9.82 13.76 5.23
C ASP A 181 -8.52 12.93 5.31
N LEU A 182 -7.40 13.58 5.62
CA LEU A 182 -6.10 12.94 5.79
C LEU A 182 -6.02 12.17 7.11
N ILE A 183 -5.38 11.00 7.05
CA ILE A 183 -4.99 10.22 8.23
C ILE A 183 -3.46 10.12 8.24
N PRO A 184 -2.78 11.00 8.99
CA PRO A 184 -1.33 10.93 9.14
C PRO A 184 -0.94 9.75 10.03
N ILE A 185 0.08 8.99 9.60
CA ILE A 185 0.69 7.88 10.33
C ILE A 185 2.21 7.91 10.19
N ASN A 186 2.92 7.49 11.24
CA ASN A 186 4.37 7.32 11.23
C ASN A 186 4.77 5.86 10.91
N ASN A 187 6.07 5.58 10.89
CA ASN A 187 6.59 4.27 10.48
C ASN A 187 6.29 3.10 11.45
N SER A 188 5.80 3.39 12.65
CA SER A 188 5.36 2.39 13.64
C SER A 188 3.84 2.28 13.76
N GLU A 189 3.09 2.95 12.88
CA GLU A 189 1.63 3.01 12.92
C GLU A 189 1.01 2.37 11.67
N ALA A 190 -0.19 1.83 11.86
CA ALA A 190 -1.00 1.30 10.77
C ALA A 190 -2.48 1.67 10.96
N VAL A 191 -3.19 1.79 9.85
CA VAL A 191 -4.65 1.94 9.82
C VAL A 191 -5.28 0.59 9.53
N LEU A 192 -5.94 0.01 10.53
CA LEU A 192 -6.75 -1.19 10.37
C LEU A 192 -8.18 -0.79 10.00
N VAL A 193 -8.56 -1.06 8.77
CA VAL A 193 -9.92 -0.86 8.26
C VAL A 193 -10.72 -2.13 8.45
N LYS A 194 -11.89 -2.03 9.04
CA LYS A 194 -12.82 -3.14 9.21
C LYS A 194 -14.25 -2.64 9.00
N ASP A 195 -14.97 -3.32 8.12
CA ASP A 195 -16.33 -2.95 7.72
C ASP A 195 -16.36 -1.48 7.23
N ASP A 196 -17.15 -0.60 7.85
CA ASP A 196 -17.25 0.82 7.47
C ASP A 196 -16.40 1.76 8.36
N GLY A 197 -15.59 1.19 9.27
CA GLY A 197 -14.76 1.94 10.22
C GLY A 197 -13.27 1.71 10.07
N TYR A 198 -12.48 2.50 10.79
CA TYR A 198 -11.06 2.28 10.92
C TYR A 198 -10.56 2.61 12.32
N LYS A 199 -9.37 2.12 12.64
CA LYS A 199 -8.60 2.53 13.81
C LYS A 199 -7.13 2.61 13.47
N ILE A 200 -6.44 3.56 14.07
CA ILE A 200 -4.97 3.61 14.06
C ILE A 200 -4.48 2.66 15.15
N VAL A 201 -3.56 1.79 14.80
CA VAL A 201 -2.87 0.87 15.72
C VAL A 201 -1.38 1.17 15.68
N LYS A 202 -0.72 1.01 16.83
CA LYS A 202 0.72 1.26 16.96
C LYS A 202 1.46 -0.03 17.23
N GLU A 203 2.66 -0.14 16.65
CA GLU A 203 3.61 -1.18 17.05
C GLU A 203 3.96 -0.98 18.52
N MET A 204 3.90 -2.04 19.31
CA MET A 204 4.34 -1.98 20.71
C MET A 204 5.87 -2.04 20.73
N GLU A 205 6.50 -1.09 21.40
CA GLU A 205 7.91 -1.20 21.69
C GLU A 205 8.13 -2.52 22.46
N SER A 206 9.00 -3.37 21.92
CA SER A 206 9.46 -4.57 22.66
C SER A 206 10.23 -4.11 23.89
N GLU A 207 9.68 -4.35 25.08
CA GLU A 207 10.37 -4.17 26.36
C GLU A 207 11.66 -5.00 26.46
#